data_3a25a7498f1da5a14d4a86823619a910
#
_entry.id   3a25a7498f1da5a14d4a86823619a910
#
_cell.length_a   1.000
_cell.length_b   1.000
_cell.length_c   1.000
_cell.angle_alpha   90.00
_cell.angle_beta   90.00
_cell.angle_gamma   90.00
#
_symmetry.space_group_name_H-M   'P 1'
#
loop_
_entity.id
_entity.type
_entity.pdbx_description
1 polymer ?
#
loop_
_entity_poly.entity_id
_entity_poly.type
_entity_poly.pdbx_seq_one_letter_code
_entity_poly.pdbx_strand_id
1 'polypeptide(L)'
;VSTTPHILIVEDDREISTLVARYLRGNDCRVSIAGDGREMDRLLADSRVDLIVLDLMLPGEDGLSICRRLRAASGIPILMLTAKSEEIDRIVGLEIGADDYLAKPFNPRELLARIRAILRRGSAAQGRDDEGVRRHAFAGFVLDAGLRQLLNPEGAQVALTGAEFDLLHAMCLRPGRVLSRDQLLDLTQGRAPGPFERSIDVLVSRIRQKIERDPRNPEMIKTIRSGGYLFTPEVVST
;
A
#
# COMPACT_ATOMS: atom_id res chain seq x y z
N VAL A 1 -23.11 -0.93 -5.68
CA VAL A 1 -23.27 0.47 -5.24
C VAL A 1 -21.87 1.05 -5.17
N SER A 2 -21.50 1.91 -6.12
CA SER A 2 -20.20 2.62 -6.11
C SER A 2 -20.20 3.58 -4.91
N THR A 3 -19.54 3.23 -3.85
CA THR A 3 -19.39 4.10 -2.68
C THR A 3 -18.37 5.17 -2.99
N THR A 4 -18.74 6.44 -2.85
CA THR A 4 -17.83 7.59 -2.96
C THR A 4 -16.66 7.44 -1.98
N PRO A 5 -15.40 7.33 -2.42
CA PRO A 5 -14.27 7.08 -1.53
C PRO A 5 -14.02 8.28 -0.62
N HIS A 6 -13.70 8.01 0.65
CA HIS A 6 -13.39 9.01 1.64
C HIS A 6 -11.86 9.19 1.77
N ILE A 7 -11.37 10.35 1.36
CA ILE A 7 -9.97 10.73 1.40
C ILE A 7 -9.73 11.68 2.58
N LEU A 8 -8.76 11.36 3.43
CA LEU A 8 -8.29 12.24 4.49
C LEU A 8 -6.99 12.92 4.04
N ILE A 9 -6.99 14.23 3.98
CA ILE A 9 -5.80 15.05 3.69
C ILE A 9 -5.22 15.52 5.02
N VAL A 10 -3.95 15.23 5.27
CA VAL A 10 -3.19 15.71 6.44
C VAL A 10 -2.09 16.63 5.93
N GLU A 11 -2.34 17.92 6.03
CA GLU A 11 -1.53 19.01 5.46
C GLU A 11 -1.76 20.28 6.27
N ASP A 12 -0.71 20.91 6.78
CA ASP A 12 -0.80 22.11 7.60
C ASP A 12 -0.98 23.39 6.75
N ASP A 13 -0.53 23.38 5.50
CA ASP A 13 -0.79 24.46 4.56
C ASP A 13 -2.26 24.48 4.12
N ARG A 14 -2.98 25.50 4.59
CA ARG A 14 -4.42 25.65 4.31
C ARG A 14 -4.74 25.94 2.84
N GLU A 15 -3.81 26.56 2.10
CA GLU A 15 -4.03 26.86 0.67
C GLU A 15 -3.92 25.55 -0.12
N ILE A 16 -2.88 24.75 0.14
CA ILE A 16 -2.67 23.47 -0.51
C ILE A 16 -3.80 22.51 -0.17
N SER A 17 -4.13 22.34 1.11
CA SER A 17 -5.19 21.42 1.55
C SER A 17 -6.56 21.78 1.00
N THR A 18 -6.90 23.10 0.94
CA THR A 18 -8.16 23.57 0.38
C THR A 18 -8.22 23.36 -1.13
N LEU A 19 -7.14 23.66 -1.86
CA LEU A 19 -7.07 23.48 -3.30
C LEU A 19 -7.23 22.00 -3.68
N VAL A 20 -6.50 21.13 -3.00
CA VAL A 20 -6.55 19.68 -3.19
C VAL A 20 -7.94 19.14 -2.86
N ALA A 21 -8.51 19.55 -1.72
CA ALA A 21 -9.85 19.10 -1.32
C ALA A 21 -10.93 19.51 -2.32
N ARG A 22 -10.87 20.76 -2.83
CA ARG A 22 -11.80 21.24 -3.86
C ARG A 22 -11.71 20.39 -5.12
N TYR A 23 -10.49 20.10 -5.56
CA TYR A 23 -10.26 19.30 -6.76
C TYR A 23 -10.78 17.86 -6.59
N LEU A 24 -10.49 17.21 -5.45
CA LEU A 24 -10.94 15.84 -5.18
C LEU A 24 -12.46 15.75 -5.02
N ARG A 25 -13.11 16.73 -4.34
CA ARG A 25 -14.58 16.78 -4.23
C ARG A 25 -15.24 16.94 -5.59
N GLY A 26 -14.65 17.74 -6.50
CA GLY A 26 -15.12 17.85 -7.89
C GLY A 26 -14.92 16.59 -8.74
N ASN A 27 -14.26 15.55 -8.21
CA ASN A 27 -13.99 14.28 -8.86
C ASN A 27 -14.55 13.08 -8.05
N ASP A 28 -15.74 13.27 -7.45
CA ASP A 28 -16.51 12.23 -6.74
C ASP A 28 -15.77 11.61 -5.53
N CYS A 29 -15.00 12.40 -4.79
CA CYS A 29 -14.41 11.99 -3.52
C CYS A 29 -15.06 12.74 -2.34
N ARG A 30 -15.37 12.04 -1.27
CA ARG A 30 -15.60 12.66 0.04
C ARG A 30 -14.23 13.05 0.62
N VAL A 31 -14.09 14.24 1.19
CA VAL A 31 -12.79 14.72 1.68
C VAL A 31 -12.91 15.35 3.05
N SER A 32 -12.09 14.87 3.99
CA SER A 32 -11.79 15.52 5.27
C SER A 32 -10.38 16.09 5.25
N ILE A 33 -10.13 17.12 6.03
CA ILE A 33 -8.83 17.79 6.15
C ILE A 33 -8.45 17.79 7.62
N ALA A 34 -7.19 17.51 7.91
CA ALA A 34 -6.53 17.64 9.21
C ALA A 34 -5.26 18.49 9.03
N GLY A 35 -5.01 19.42 9.93
CA GLY A 35 -3.80 20.24 9.92
C GLY A 35 -2.62 19.61 10.66
N ASP A 36 -2.84 18.55 11.42
CA ASP A 36 -1.82 17.84 12.19
C ASP A 36 -2.24 16.38 12.49
N GLY A 37 -1.32 15.62 13.10
CA GLY A 37 -1.56 14.22 13.47
C GLY A 37 -2.66 14.03 14.53
N ARG A 38 -2.89 15.00 15.42
CA ARG A 38 -3.93 14.92 16.47
C ARG A 38 -5.33 15.10 15.87
N GLU A 39 -5.47 16.00 14.93
CA GLU A 39 -6.73 16.21 14.21
C GLU A 39 -7.03 14.99 13.31
N MET A 40 -5.99 14.46 12.65
CA MET A 40 -6.08 13.22 11.91
C MET A 40 -6.62 12.07 12.77
N ASP A 41 -6.07 11.85 13.97
CA ASP A 41 -6.47 10.77 14.87
C ASP A 41 -7.95 10.89 15.28
N ARG A 42 -8.43 12.11 15.55
CA ARG A 42 -9.85 12.36 15.84
C ARG A 42 -10.74 11.98 14.66
N LEU A 43 -10.37 12.39 13.46
CA LEU A 43 -11.15 12.06 12.25
C LEU A 43 -11.16 10.57 11.93
N LEU A 44 -10.05 9.86 12.21
CA LEU A 44 -9.96 8.40 12.05
C LEU A 44 -10.81 7.64 13.08
N ALA A 45 -10.98 8.18 14.28
CA ALA A 45 -11.86 7.61 15.29
C ALA A 45 -13.35 7.77 14.93
N ASP A 46 -13.72 8.88 14.29
CA ASP A 46 -15.11 9.25 14.00
C ASP A 46 -15.59 8.76 12.63
N SER A 47 -14.69 8.41 11.71
CA SER A 47 -15.06 8.12 10.32
C SER A 47 -14.19 7.04 9.70
N ARG A 48 -14.80 6.18 8.89
CA ARG A 48 -14.05 5.29 8.01
C ARG A 48 -13.42 6.10 6.89
N VAL A 49 -12.10 6.00 6.77
CA VAL A 49 -11.29 6.62 5.73
C VAL A 49 -10.76 5.52 4.80
N ASP A 50 -10.82 5.73 3.50
CA ASP A 50 -10.39 4.76 2.48
C ASP A 50 -8.94 5.00 2.02
N LEU A 51 -8.43 6.24 2.16
CA LEU A 51 -7.05 6.60 1.84
C LEU A 51 -6.64 7.89 2.57
N ILE A 52 -5.39 7.94 3.02
CA ILE A 52 -4.78 9.13 3.63
C ILE A 52 -3.77 9.73 2.64
N VAL A 53 -3.91 11.03 2.36
CA VAL A 53 -2.87 11.85 1.72
C VAL A 53 -2.15 12.58 2.84
N LEU A 54 -0.86 12.28 3.05
CA LEU A 54 -0.09 12.68 4.22
C LEU A 54 1.12 13.52 3.82
N ASP A 55 1.21 14.74 4.30
CA ASP A 55 2.44 15.53 4.17
C ASP A 55 3.54 15.01 5.09
N LEU A 56 4.77 15.03 4.61
CA LEU A 56 5.96 14.72 5.39
C LEU A 56 6.27 15.78 6.42
N MET A 57 6.12 17.04 6.03
CA MET A 57 6.55 18.22 6.80
C MET A 57 5.39 18.79 7.62
N LEU A 58 4.97 18.07 8.66
CA LEU A 58 3.90 18.50 9.54
C LEU A 58 4.45 19.11 10.84
N PRO A 59 3.75 20.08 11.45
CA PRO A 59 4.13 20.59 12.76
C PRO A 59 3.89 19.57 13.87
N GLY A 60 4.86 19.43 14.75
CA GLY A 60 4.81 18.52 15.91
C GLY A 60 5.25 17.10 15.56
N GLU A 61 4.34 16.19 15.22
CA GLU A 61 4.67 14.84 14.77
C GLU A 61 4.90 14.85 13.26
N ASP A 62 6.10 14.47 12.80
CA ASP A 62 6.42 14.41 11.37
C ASP A 62 5.65 13.29 10.64
N GLY A 63 5.45 13.45 9.33
CA GLY A 63 4.66 12.51 8.53
C GLY A 63 5.23 11.09 8.48
N LEU A 64 6.56 10.90 8.63
CA LEU A 64 7.16 9.56 8.69
C LEU A 64 6.80 8.85 9.99
N SER A 65 6.82 9.56 11.11
CA SER A 65 6.41 9.04 12.42
C SER A 65 4.94 8.68 12.44
N ILE A 66 4.08 9.54 11.87
CA ILE A 66 2.64 9.26 11.68
C ILE A 66 2.44 8.01 10.82
N CYS A 67 3.13 7.91 9.70
CA CYS A 67 3.02 6.76 8.79
C CYS A 67 3.41 5.47 9.50
N ARG A 68 4.54 5.46 10.23
CA ARG A 68 5.01 4.28 10.99
C ARG A 68 3.97 3.85 12.02
N ARG A 69 3.41 4.78 12.77
CA ARG A 69 2.38 4.53 13.79
C ARG A 69 1.08 3.98 13.18
N LEU A 70 0.62 4.56 12.08
CA LEU A 70 -0.54 4.08 11.35
C LEU A 70 -0.34 2.66 10.82
N ARG A 71 0.86 2.34 10.31
CA ARG A 71 1.17 1.00 9.82
C ARG A 71 1.23 -0.07 10.89
N ALA A 72 1.56 0.28 12.12
CA ALA A 72 1.50 -0.63 13.24
C ALA A 72 0.04 -0.96 13.66
N ALA A 73 -0.90 -0.06 13.39
CA ALA A 73 -2.28 -0.14 13.85
C ALA A 73 -3.30 -0.43 12.74
N SER A 74 -3.00 -0.12 11.48
CA SER A 74 -3.96 -0.20 10.37
C SER A 74 -3.34 -0.47 9.01
N GLY A 75 -4.14 -1.01 8.09
CA GLY A 75 -3.80 -1.18 6.67
C GLY A 75 -4.33 -0.06 5.76
N ILE A 76 -4.78 1.08 6.32
CA ILE A 76 -5.32 2.20 5.52
C ILE A 76 -4.26 2.65 4.50
N PRO A 77 -4.56 2.73 3.21
CA PRO A 77 -3.63 3.20 2.20
C PRO A 77 -3.14 4.63 2.48
N ILE A 78 -1.83 4.86 2.34
CA ILE A 78 -1.19 6.18 2.54
C ILE A 78 -0.44 6.60 1.29
N LEU A 79 -0.81 7.75 0.73
CA LEU A 79 -0.06 8.47 -0.29
C LEU A 79 0.68 9.64 0.37
N MET A 80 2.02 9.60 0.36
CA MET A 80 2.80 10.66 1.00
C MET A 80 3.09 11.80 0.03
N LEU A 81 2.99 13.04 0.53
CA LEU A 81 3.47 14.23 -0.16
C LEU A 81 4.86 14.59 0.36
N THR A 82 5.82 14.85 -0.54
CA THR A 82 7.22 15.10 -0.18
C THR A 82 7.76 16.32 -0.89
N ALA A 83 8.72 17.04 -0.28
CA ALA A 83 9.48 18.07 -0.97
C ALA A 83 10.41 17.42 -2.01
N LYS A 84 10.64 18.08 -3.14
CA LYS A 84 11.36 17.57 -4.33
C LYS A 84 12.84 17.23 -4.08
N SER A 85 13.42 17.56 -2.94
CA SER A 85 14.88 17.58 -2.73
C SER A 85 15.49 16.36 -2.06
N GLU A 86 14.70 15.38 -1.58
CA GLU A 86 15.28 14.31 -0.76
C GLU A 86 14.90 12.92 -1.30
N GLU A 87 15.78 12.41 -2.17
CA GLU A 87 15.77 11.01 -2.62
C GLU A 87 15.81 10.04 -1.41
N ILE A 88 16.42 10.48 -0.31
CA ILE A 88 16.53 9.78 0.95
C ILE A 88 15.16 9.65 1.63
N ASP A 89 14.34 10.70 1.66
CA ASP A 89 13.00 10.65 2.26
C ASP A 89 12.04 9.72 1.51
N ARG A 90 12.22 9.59 0.21
CA ARG A 90 11.45 8.64 -0.63
C ARG A 90 11.81 7.18 -0.32
N ILE A 91 13.09 6.88 -0.07
CA ILE A 91 13.57 5.54 0.30
C ILE A 91 13.10 5.21 1.72
N VAL A 92 13.33 6.11 2.66
CA VAL A 92 12.92 5.95 4.06
C VAL A 92 11.41 5.82 4.20
N GLY A 93 10.66 6.61 3.46
CA GLY A 93 9.21 6.53 3.50
C GLY A 93 8.65 5.24 2.88
N LEU A 94 9.23 4.72 1.79
CA LEU A 94 8.92 3.38 1.27
C LEU A 94 9.29 2.31 2.30
N GLU A 95 10.40 2.46 3.02
CA GLU A 95 10.79 1.59 4.13
C GLU A 95 9.82 1.66 5.31
N ILE A 96 9.11 2.77 5.52
CA ILE A 96 8.15 2.97 6.60
C ILE A 96 6.74 2.45 6.27
N GLY A 97 6.36 2.26 4.99
CA GLY A 97 5.09 1.61 4.64
C GLY A 97 4.10 2.43 3.84
N ALA A 98 4.45 3.57 3.28
CA ALA A 98 3.57 4.27 2.35
C ALA A 98 3.30 3.44 1.09
N ASP A 99 2.11 3.61 0.52
CA ASP A 99 1.68 2.88 -0.70
C ASP A 99 2.13 3.59 -1.98
N ASP A 100 2.34 4.91 -1.93
CA ASP A 100 2.90 5.71 -3.02
C ASP A 100 3.40 7.07 -2.50
N TYR A 101 4.13 7.82 -3.35
CA TYR A 101 4.71 9.14 -3.08
C TYR A 101 4.43 10.10 -4.20
N LEU A 102 4.26 11.37 -3.85
CA LEU A 102 4.10 12.46 -4.81
C LEU A 102 4.92 13.67 -4.37
N ALA A 103 5.86 14.10 -5.22
CA ALA A 103 6.71 15.24 -4.91
C ALA A 103 5.97 16.57 -5.11
N LYS A 104 6.12 17.49 -4.16
CA LYS A 104 5.70 18.90 -4.28
C LYS A 104 6.73 19.70 -5.11
N PRO A 105 6.31 20.59 -6.02
CA PRO A 105 4.92 20.87 -6.41
C PRO A 105 4.38 19.80 -7.36
N PHE A 106 3.11 19.42 -7.20
CA PHE A 106 2.45 18.40 -7.98
C PHE A 106 1.24 18.91 -8.77
N ASN A 107 0.89 18.19 -9.82
CA ASN A 107 -0.35 18.44 -10.55
C ASN A 107 -1.52 17.73 -9.84
N PRO A 108 -2.65 18.41 -9.53
CA PRO A 108 -3.82 17.75 -8.93
C PRO A 108 -4.38 16.57 -9.72
N ARG A 109 -4.20 16.56 -11.05
CA ARG A 109 -4.56 15.39 -11.90
C ARG A 109 -3.68 14.17 -11.61
N GLU A 110 -2.38 14.38 -11.35
CA GLU A 110 -1.47 13.31 -10.98
C GLU A 110 -1.84 12.74 -9.61
N LEU A 111 -2.08 13.61 -8.63
CA LEU A 111 -2.56 13.19 -7.30
C LEU A 111 -3.81 12.31 -7.41
N LEU A 112 -4.82 12.75 -8.15
CA LEU A 112 -6.07 11.99 -8.35
C LEU A 112 -5.81 10.65 -9.05
N ALA A 113 -4.95 10.62 -10.08
CA ALA A 113 -4.61 9.39 -10.78
C ALA A 113 -3.94 8.37 -9.84
N ARG A 114 -3.04 8.81 -8.95
CA ARG A 114 -2.39 7.97 -7.94
C ARG A 114 -3.39 7.48 -6.89
N ILE A 115 -4.25 8.36 -6.36
CA ILE A 115 -5.33 8.00 -5.44
C ILE A 115 -6.22 6.91 -6.06
N ARG A 116 -6.69 7.12 -7.29
CA ARG A 116 -7.51 6.12 -8.01
C ARG A 116 -6.77 4.81 -8.25
N ALA A 117 -5.47 4.85 -8.55
CA ALA A 117 -4.66 3.65 -8.71
C ALA A 117 -4.55 2.85 -7.40
N ILE A 118 -4.32 3.52 -6.27
CA ILE A 118 -4.26 2.90 -4.95
C ILE A 118 -5.62 2.30 -4.56
N LEU A 119 -6.70 3.07 -4.70
CA LEU A 119 -8.07 2.61 -4.36
C LEU A 119 -8.54 1.47 -5.27
N ARG A 120 -8.21 1.50 -6.57
CA ARG A 120 -8.52 0.42 -7.51
C ARG A 120 -7.83 -0.89 -7.12
N ARG A 121 -6.61 -0.83 -6.60
CA ARG A 121 -5.93 -2.00 -6.01
C ARG A 121 -6.74 -2.57 -4.85
N GLY A 122 -7.36 -1.70 -4.04
CA GLY A 122 -8.29 -2.09 -2.97
C GLY A 122 -9.62 -2.66 -3.48
N SER A 123 -10.13 -2.17 -4.61
CA SER A 123 -11.45 -2.52 -5.16
C SER A 123 -11.40 -3.52 -6.33
N ALA A 124 -10.26 -3.77 -6.95
CA ALA A 124 -10.13 -4.75 -8.03
C ALA A 124 -10.45 -6.20 -7.59
N ALA A 125 -10.51 -6.43 -6.27
CA ALA A 125 -11.04 -7.64 -5.67
C ALA A 125 -12.58 -7.72 -5.66
N GLN A 126 -13.30 -6.61 -5.95
CA GLN A 126 -14.77 -6.57 -5.90
C GLN A 126 -15.45 -6.55 -7.29
N GLY A 127 -14.70 -6.47 -8.39
CA GLY A 127 -15.25 -6.15 -9.69
C GLY A 127 -14.89 -7.07 -10.86
N ARG A 128 -14.45 -8.30 -10.60
CA ARG A 128 -14.52 -9.37 -11.60
C ARG A 128 -15.25 -10.53 -10.97
N ASP A 129 -16.49 -10.74 -11.42
CA ASP A 129 -17.26 -11.97 -11.28
C ASP A 129 -16.53 -13.10 -12.04
N ASP A 130 -15.37 -13.50 -11.53
CA ASP A 130 -14.82 -14.80 -11.77
C ASP A 130 -15.16 -15.60 -10.51
N GLU A 131 -16.09 -16.52 -10.63
CA GLU A 131 -16.47 -17.53 -9.62
C GLU A 131 -15.32 -18.50 -9.36
N GLY A 132 -14.07 -18.01 -9.26
CA GLY A 132 -12.86 -18.77 -9.09
C GLY A 132 -12.04 -18.29 -7.90
N VAL A 133 -11.65 -19.22 -7.07
CA VAL A 133 -10.53 -19.18 -6.11
C VAL A 133 -10.33 -17.83 -5.40
N ARG A 134 -10.95 -17.67 -4.25
CA ARG A 134 -10.80 -16.48 -3.40
C ARG A 134 -9.78 -16.63 -2.30
N ARG A 135 -9.33 -17.87 -2.01
CA ARG A 135 -8.42 -18.16 -0.90
C ARG A 135 -7.22 -18.97 -1.39
N HIS A 136 -6.06 -18.57 -0.94
CA HIS A 136 -4.79 -19.22 -1.21
C HIS A 136 -4.16 -19.65 0.12
N ALA A 137 -4.12 -20.96 0.40
CA ALA A 137 -3.48 -21.49 1.58
C ALA A 137 -2.05 -21.91 1.25
N PHE A 138 -1.08 -21.50 2.07
CA PHE A 138 0.32 -21.85 1.92
C PHE A 138 1.03 -21.86 3.28
N ALA A 139 1.84 -22.84 3.57
CA ALA A 139 2.63 -22.96 4.81
C ALA A 139 1.85 -22.64 6.10
N GLY A 140 0.55 -22.96 6.15
CA GLY A 140 -0.35 -22.65 7.26
C GLY A 140 -1.00 -21.26 7.21
N PHE A 141 -0.55 -20.35 6.37
CA PHE A 141 -1.19 -19.06 6.12
C PHE A 141 -2.38 -19.20 5.18
N VAL A 142 -3.36 -18.30 5.32
CA VAL A 142 -4.51 -18.17 4.40
C VAL A 142 -4.61 -16.74 3.90
N LEU A 143 -4.36 -16.54 2.61
CA LEU A 143 -4.57 -15.26 1.92
C LEU A 143 -5.97 -15.25 1.32
N ASP A 144 -6.85 -14.40 1.83
CA ASP A 144 -8.18 -14.18 1.28
C ASP A 144 -8.17 -12.99 0.33
N ALA A 145 -8.29 -13.27 -0.97
CA ALA A 145 -8.26 -12.23 -2.00
C ALA A 145 -9.51 -11.36 -2.00
N GLY A 146 -10.66 -11.90 -1.59
CA GLY A 146 -11.92 -11.16 -1.51
C GLY A 146 -11.94 -10.17 -0.35
N LEU A 147 -11.44 -10.57 0.81
CA LEU A 147 -11.36 -9.72 2.01
C LEU A 147 -10.05 -8.93 2.07
N ARG A 148 -9.08 -9.20 1.19
CA ARG A 148 -7.72 -8.64 1.21
C ARG A 148 -7.04 -8.82 2.57
N GLN A 149 -7.12 -10.01 3.11
CA GLN A 149 -6.58 -10.36 4.42
C GLN A 149 -5.60 -11.53 4.31
N LEU A 150 -4.59 -11.51 5.18
CA LEU A 150 -3.71 -12.63 5.43
C LEU A 150 -3.94 -13.10 6.86
N LEU A 151 -4.26 -14.38 7.04
CA LEU A 151 -4.32 -15.02 8.34
C LEU A 151 -3.07 -15.87 8.54
N ASN A 152 -2.50 -15.83 9.73
CA ASN A 152 -1.38 -16.70 10.12
C ASN A 152 -1.89 -18.11 10.51
N PRO A 153 -0.99 -19.07 10.78
CA PRO A 153 -1.39 -20.44 11.15
C PRO A 153 -2.27 -20.54 12.40
N GLU A 154 -2.22 -19.54 13.29
CA GLU A 154 -3.05 -19.42 14.49
C GLU A 154 -4.41 -18.76 14.22
N GLY A 155 -4.69 -18.38 12.97
CA GLY A 155 -5.91 -17.70 12.56
C GLY A 155 -5.95 -16.20 12.86
N ALA A 156 -4.85 -15.62 13.36
CA ALA A 156 -4.77 -14.19 13.61
C ALA A 156 -4.46 -13.42 12.30
N GLN A 157 -5.03 -12.23 12.18
CA GLN A 157 -4.80 -11.38 11.01
C GLN A 157 -3.39 -10.79 11.01
N VAL A 158 -2.67 -10.96 9.92
CA VAL A 158 -1.38 -10.32 9.65
C VAL A 158 -1.63 -9.00 8.91
N ALA A 159 -1.24 -7.89 9.50
CA ALA A 159 -1.40 -6.57 8.88
C ALA A 159 -0.47 -6.43 7.67
N LEU A 160 -1.05 -6.38 6.46
CA LEU A 160 -0.36 -6.07 5.21
C LEU A 160 -0.82 -4.72 4.69
N THR A 161 0.10 -3.95 4.10
CA THR A 161 -0.29 -2.81 3.26
C THR A 161 -0.89 -3.29 1.95
N GLY A 162 -1.59 -2.41 1.22
CA GLY A 162 -2.15 -2.76 -0.07
C GLY A 162 -1.10 -3.31 -1.05
N ALA A 163 0.08 -2.67 -1.11
CA ALA A 163 1.18 -3.10 -1.99
C ALA A 163 1.81 -4.44 -1.58
N GLU A 164 1.97 -4.68 -0.27
CA GLU A 164 2.45 -5.97 0.25
C GLU A 164 1.47 -7.10 -0.05
N PHE A 165 0.16 -6.83 0.11
CA PHE A 165 -0.89 -7.78 -0.23
C PHE A 165 -0.86 -8.14 -1.71
N ASP A 166 -0.83 -7.13 -2.60
CA ASP A 166 -0.82 -7.34 -4.05
C ASP A 166 0.41 -8.13 -4.50
N LEU A 167 1.58 -7.84 -3.92
CA LEU A 167 2.81 -8.58 -4.22
C LEU A 167 2.71 -10.04 -3.77
N LEU A 168 2.27 -10.29 -2.54
CA LEU A 168 2.11 -11.64 -2.01
C LEU A 168 1.06 -12.43 -2.82
N HIS A 169 -0.06 -11.81 -3.16
CA HIS A 169 -1.10 -12.42 -3.98
C HIS A 169 -0.58 -12.76 -5.39
N ALA A 170 0.15 -11.85 -6.03
CA ALA A 170 0.78 -12.12 -7.33
C ALA A 170 1.74 -13.31 -7.29
N MET A 171 2.45 -13.51 -6.16
CA MET A 171 3.33 -14.66 -5.93
C MET A 171 2.52 -15.94 -5.68
N CYS A 172 1.43 -15.89 -4.90
CA CYS A 172 0.55 -17.05 -4.65
C CYS A 172 -0.11 -17.55 -5.94
N LEU A 173 -0.40 -16.68 -6.89
CA LEU A 173 -0.94 -17.07 -8.21
C LEU A 173 0.11 -17.75 -9.13
N ARG A 174 1.40 -17.69 -8.76
CA ARG A 174 2.51 -18.21 -9.59
C ARG A 174 3.57 -18.91 -8.74
N PRO A 175 3.15 -19.90 -7.90
CA PRO A 175 4.08 -20.61 -7.04
C PRO A 175 5.12 -21.38 -7.85
N GLY A 176 6.33 -21.53 -7.33
CA GLY A 176 7.40 -22.25 -7.99
C GLY A 176 8.00 -21.58 -9.24
N ARG A 177 7.56 -20.36 -9.59
CA ARG A 177 8.09 -19.62 -10.74
C ARG A 177 8.98 -18.47 -10.26
N VAL A 178 10.13 -18.32 -10.92
CA VAL A 178 10.99 -17.15 -10.73
C VAL A 178 10.34 -15.96 -11.45
N LEU A 179 10.06 -14.89 -10.71
CA LEU A 179 9.49 -13.65 -11.23
C LEU A 179 10.55 -12.55 -11.13
N SER A 180 10.83 -11.90 -12.24
CA SER A 180 11.75 -10.74 -12.26
C SER A 180 11.13 -9.55 -11.51
N ARG A 181 11.97 -8.56 -11.13
CA ARG A 181 11.50 -7.33 -10.50
C ARG A 181 10.50 -6.58 -11.39
N ASP A 182 10.78 -6.51 -12.68
CA ASP A 182 9.89 -5.86 -13.66
C ASP A 182 8.55 -6.60 -13.76
N GLN A 183 8.58 -7.95 -13.82
CA GLN A 183 7.35 -8.75 -13.84
C GLN A 183 6.54 -8.56 -12.56
N LEU A 184 7.17 -8.51 -11.39
CA LEU A 184 6.48 -8.23 -10.13
C LEU A 184 5.92 -6.81 -10.09
N LEU A 185 6.64 -5.85 -10.65
CA LEU A 185 6.18 -4.48 -10.79
C LEU A 185 4.95 -4.38 -11.69
N ASP A 186 5.01 -5.00 -12.88
CA ASP A 186 3.89 -5.03 -13.83
C ASP A 186 2.63 -5.69 -13.23
N LEU A 187 2.82 -6.75 -12.45
CA LEU A 187 1.73 -7.49 -11.81
C LEU A 187 1.08 -6.71 -10.67
N THR A 188 1.84 -5.86 -9.98
CA THR A 188 1.36 -5.14 -8.78
C THR A 188 0.96 -3.69 -9.06
N GLN A 189 1.55 -3.02 -10.05
CA GLN A 189 1.36 -1.58 -10.25
C GLN A 189 0.62 -1.20 -11.54
N GLY A 190 0.44 -2.12 -12.51
CA GLY A 190 -0.11 -1.77 -13.82
C GLY A 190 0.76 -0.73 -14.53
N ARG A 191 1.00 -0.87 -15.81
CA ARG A 191 1.89 -0.14 -16.73
C ARG A 191 2.02 1.39 -16.49
N ALA A 192 2.70 1.84 -15.46
CA ALA A 192 3.20 3.20 -15.35
C ALA A 192 4.71 3.11 -15.07
N PRO A 193 5.59 3.49 -16.02
CA PRO A 193 7.01 3.51 -15.80
C PRO A 193 7.35 4.64 -14.80
N GLY A 194 7.85 4.26 -13.64
CA GLY A 194 8.34 5.19 -12.62
C GLY A 194 9.60 4.63 -11.96
N PRO A 195 10.36 5.39 -11.21
CA PRO A 195 11.66 5.00 -10.64
C PRO A 195 11.56 3.96 -9.51
N PHE A 196 10.71 2.94 -9.68
CA PHE A 196 10.22 2.05 -8.61
C PHE A 196 10.90 0.67 -8.56
N GLU A 197 11.98 0.42 -9.31
CA GLU A 197 12.68 -0.88 -9.27
C GLU A 197 13.15 -1.28 -7.86
N ARG A 198 13.47 -0.28 -7.03
CA ARG A 198 13.86 -0.52 -5.62
C ARG A 198 12.68 -0.83 -4.69
N SER A 199 11.44 -0.56 -5.10
CA SER A 199 10.26 -0.78 -4.25
C SER A 199 9.93 -2.26 -4.05
N ILE A 200 10.20 -3.14 -5.02
CA ILE A 200 9.94 -4.58 -4.91
C ILE A 200 10.83 -5.21 -3.84
N ASP A 201 12.11 -4.85 -3.77
CA ASP A 201 13.05 -5.39 -2.79
C ASP A 201 12.63 -5.02 -1.35
N VAL A 202 12.15 -3.79 -1.16
CA VAL A 202 11.61 -3.31 0.11
C VAL A 202 10.33 -4.06 0.48
N LEU A 203 9.39 -4.20 -0.45
CA LEU A 203 8.14 -4.94 -0.21
C LEU A 203 8.42 -6.40 0.15
N VAL A 204 9.32 -7.06 -0.58
CA VAL A 204 9.75 -8.44 -0.27
C VAL A 204 10.37 -8.51 1.12
N SER A 205 11.24 -7.57 1.48
CA SER A 205 11.85 -7.53 2.82
C SER A 205 10.80 -7.46 3.92
N ARG A 206 9.78 -6.63 3.75
CA ARG A 206 8.68 -6.48 4.72
C ARG A 206 7.77 -7.69 4.79
N ILE A 207 7.42 -8.27 3.65
CA ILE A 207 6.63 -9.50 3.63
C ILE A 207 7.38 -10.60 4.36
N ARG A 208 8.69 -10.75 4.13
CA ARG A 208 9.53 -11.70 4.86
C ARG A 208 9.48 -11.50 6.38
N GLN A 209 9.54 -10.26 6.85
CA GLN A 209 9.42 -9.95 8.29
C GLN A 209 8.09 -10.40 8.91
N LYS A 210 7.05 -10.58 8.08
CA LYS A 210 5.69 -10.92 8.52
C LYS A 210 5.36 -12.41 8.38
N ILE A 211 5.98 -13.11 7.44
CA ILE A 211 5.64 -14.51 7.15
C ILE A 211 6.79 -15.51 7.37
N GLU A 212 8.06 -15.07 7.29
CA GLU A 212 9.20 -15.96 7.48
C GLU A 212 9.53 -16.15 8.97
N ARG A 213 10.01 -17.33 9.34
CA ARG A 213 10.56 -17.57 10.69
C ARG A 213 11.85 -16.78 10.91
N ASP A 214 12.73 -16.77 9.91
CA ASP A 214 13.96 -15.98 9.89
C ASP A 214 14.01 -15.16 8.59
N PRO A 215 13.72 -13.86 8.64
CA PRO A 215 13.77 -12.98 7.47
C PRO A 215 15.15 -12.88 6.82
N ARG A 216 16.23 -13.20 7.57
CA ARG A 216 17.62 -13.19 7.04
C ARG A 216 17.96 -14.45 6.27
N ASN A 217 17.27 -15.56 6.56
CA ASN A 217 17.39 -16.83 5.85
C ASN A 217 16.01 -17.29 5.35
N PRO A 218 15.41 -16.60 4.36
CA PRO A 218 14.03 -16.82 3.95
C PRO A 218 13.86 -18.16 3.23
N GLU A 219 12.82 -18.90 3.63
CA GLU A 219 12.46 -20.17 3.05
C GLU A 219 11.30 -20.06 2.05
N MET A 220 10.33 -19.17 2.31
CA MET A 220 9.13 -19.01 1.47
C MET A 220 9.35 -18.09 0.26
N ILE A 221 10.02 -16.95 0.46
CA ILE A 221 10.35 -16.02 -0.64
C ILE A 221 11.87 -16.01 -0.84
N LYS A 222 12.38 -16.79 -1.78
CA LYS A 222 13.82 -16.87 -2.06
C LYS A 222 14.25 -15.82 -3.08
N THR A 223 15.44 -15.23 -2.85
CA THR A 223 16.10 -14.37 -3.84
C THR A 223 16.90 -15.23 -4.80
N ILE A 224 16.63 -15.12 -6.09
CA ILE A 224 17.39 -15.75 -7.17
C ILE A 224 18.33 -14.69 -7.75
N ARG A 225 19.64 -14.89 -7.62
CA ARG A 225 20.65 -13.95 -8.14
C ARG A 225 20.42 -13.72 -9.63
N SER A 226 20.37 -12.44 -10.02
CA SER A 226 20.09 -11.99 -11.39
C SER A 226 18.73 -12.42 -11.98
N GLY A 227 17.85 -13.12 -11.22
CA GLY A 227 16.57 -13.63 -11.70
C GLY A 227 15.34 -12.99 -11.06
N GLY A 228 15.47 -12.44 -9.84
CA GLY A 228 14.33 -11.89 -9.10
C GLY A 228 13.97 -12.71 -7.88
N TYR A 229 12.68 -13.07 -7.73
CA TYR A 229 12.15 -13.75 -6.54
C TYR A 229 11.38 -15.02 -6.91
N LEU A 230 11.46 -16.00 -6.02
CA LEU A 230 10.78 -17.30 -6.13
C LEU A 230 9.94 -17.52 -4.87
N PHE A 231 8.64 -17.76 -5.04
CA PHE A 231 7.76 -18.19 -3.97
C PHE A 231 7.75 -19.71 -3.93
N THR A 232 8.30 -20.30 -2.88
CA THR A 232 8.56 -21.75 -2.79
C THR A 232 7.42 -22.57 -2.22
N PRO A 233 6.50 -22.02 -1.36
CA PRO A 233 5.43 -22.84 -0.80
C PRO A 233 4.49 -23.39 -1.87
N GLU A 234 3.98 -24.60 -1.63
CA GLU A 234 2.81 -25.09 -2.34
C GLU A 234 1.60 -24.23 -1.98
N VAL A 235 0.81 -23.84 -2.98
CA VAL A 235 -0.38 -23.02 -2.80
C VAL A 235 -1.60 -23.85 -3.17
N VAL A 236 -2.49 -24.05 -2.20
CA VAL A 236 -3.82 -24.64 -2.41
C VAL A 236 -4.81 -23.50 -2.56
N SER A 237 -5.50 -23.48 -3.68
CA SER A 237 -6.43 -22.42 -4.07
C SER A 237 -7.87 -22.93 -4.02
N THR A 238 -8.75 -22.25 -3.26
CA THR A 238 -10.16 -22.63 -3.06
C THR A 238 -11.10 -21.43 -3.20
#